data_3e1a612b51a3153ada27b5eccc3a0a25
#
_entry.id   3e1a612b51a3153ada27b5eccc3a0a25
#
_cell.length_a   1.000
_cell.length_b   1.000
_cell.length_c   1.000
_cell.angle_alpha   90.00
_cell.angle_beta   90.00
_cell.angle_gamma   90.00
#
_symmetry.space_group_name_H-M   'P 1'
#
loop_
_entity.id
_entity.type
_entity.pdbx_description
1 polymer ?
#
loop_
_entity_poly.entity_id
_entity_poly.type
_entity_poly.pdbx_seq_one_letter_code
_entity_poly.pdbx_strand_id
1 'polypeptide(L)'
;DDKAALGDAVRGRILSAEAFKPSDYAAELRQMQQRRQAFSAWFRDYEALLLPTVASVAPVLPIDEASPLPGYLTRPINYLGLCSLAQPSGLSQAMPTSVQWVGKAFDESSILAIGAAYERVCGHHKLRPKKA
;
A
#
# COMPACT_ATOMS: atom_id res chain seq x y z
N ASP A 1 4.01 30.50 10.84
CA ASP A 1 4.98 30.15 9.80
C ASP A 1 5.48 28.70 9.94
N ASP A 2 4.60 27.75 9.64
CA ASP A 2 4.90 26.29 9.81
C ASP A 2 5.70 25.67 8.65
N LYS A 3 6.50 26.45 7.97
CA LYS A 3 7.32 25.97 6.85
C LYS A 3 8.48 25.06 7.28
N ALA A 4 8.75 24.99 8.59
CA ALA A 4 9.91 24.27 9.15
C ALA A 4 9.64 22.81 9.52
N ALA A 5 8.39 22.35 9.53
CA ALA A 5 8.04 21.03 10.09
C ALA A 5 8.02 19.88 9.07
N LEU A 6 8.18 20.15 7.78
CA LEU A 6 8.14 19.12 6.74
C LEU A 6 9.54 18.85 6.19
N GLY A 7 9.93 17.57 6.12
CA GLY A 7 11.14 17.16 5.41
C GLY A 7 11.10 17.59 3.93
N ASP A 8 12.26 17.87 3.34
CA ASP A 8 12.38 18.45 1.99
C ASP A 8 11.69 17.65 0.90
N ALA A 9 11.75 16.33 0.95
CA ALA A 9 11.08 15.45 -0.01
C ALA A 9 9.55 15.54 0.05
N VAL A 10 8.98 15.62 1.25
CA VAL A 10 7.53 15.78 1.44
C VAL A 10 7.10 17.17 1.00
N ARG A 11 7.86 18.20 1.38
CA ARG A 11 7.62 19.58 0.97
C ARG A 11 7.63 19.73 -0.55
N GLY A 12 8.62 19.15 -1.23
CA GLY A 12 8.71 19.19 -2.69
C GLY A 12 7.48 18.56 -3.36
N ARG A 13 6.99 17.44 -2.84
CA ARG A 13 5.77 16.79 -3.35
C ARG A 13 4.53 17.65 -3.17
N ILE A 14 4.38 18.32 -2.03
CA ILE A 14 3.24 19.21 -1.78
C ILE A 14 3.28 20.43 -2.72
N LEU A 15 4.45 21.06 -2.83
CA LEU A 15 4.63 22.23 -3.70
C LEU A 15 4.45 21.90 -5.18
N SER A 16 4.76 20.67 -5.61
CA SER A 16 4.50 20.25 -6.99
C SER A 16 3.02 20.29 -7.37
N ALA A 17 2.11 20.25 -6.38
CA ALA A 17 0.68 20.36 -6.62
C ALA A 17 0.25 21.76 -7.13
N GLU A 18 1.06 22.80 -6.89
CA GLU A 18 0.80 24.17 -7.37
C GLU A 18 0.80 24.27 -8.92
N ALA A 19 1.48 23.31 -9.58
CA ALA A 19 1.51 23.25 -11.04
C ALA A 19 0.19 22.78 -11.68
N PHE A 20 -0.72 22.18 -10.91
CA PHE A 20 -1.98 21.64 -11.40
C PHE A 20 -3.10 22.68 -11.35
N LYS A 21 -3.87 22.77 -12.43
CA LYS A 21 -5.06 23.61 -12.46
C LYS A 21 -6.23 22.92 -11.76
N PRO A 22 -7.18 23.69 -11.18
CA PRO A 22 -8.41 23.11 -10.60
C PRO A 22 -9.20 22.23 -11.58
N SER A 23 -9.18 22.57 -12.88
CA SER A 23 -9.80 21.75 -13.94
C SER A 23 -9.19 20.37 -14.06
N ASP A 24 -7.85 20.27 -13.94
CA ASP A 24 -7.11 19.02 -14.07
C ASP A 24 -7.42 18.13 -12.87
N TYR A 25 -7.43 18.71 -11.68
CA TYR A 25 -7.84 18.00 -10.45
C TYR A 25 -9.28 17.46 -10.55
N ALA A 26 -10.23 18.28 -11.04
CA ALA A 26 -11.61 17.85 -11.23
C ALA A 26 -11.73 16.74 -12.28
N ALA A 27 -10.90 16.75 -13.32
CA ALA A 27 -10.85 15.68 -14.33
C ALA A 27 -10.30 14.38 -13.74
N GLU A 28 -9.22 14.44 -12.95
CA GLU A 28 -8.64 13.29 -12.28
C GLU A 28 -9.59 12.66 -11.24
N LEU A 29 -10.36 13.47 -10.50
CA LEU A 29 -11.38 12.92 -9.58
C LEU A 29 -12.45 12.12 -10.33
N ARG A 30 -12.93 12.62 -11.48
CA ARG A 30 -13.91 11.87 -12.30
C ARG A 30 -13.30 10.57 -12.82
N GLN A 31 -12.06 10.61 -13.30
CA GLN A 31 -11.36 9.43 -13.81
C GLN A 31 -11.11 8.40 -12.69
N MET A 32 -10.71 8.86 -11.51
CA MET A 32 -10.57 8.00 -10.33
C MET A 32 -11.88 7.28 -9.99
N GLN A 33 -13.00 7.99 -10.02
CA GLN A 33 -14.31 7.41 -9.74
C GLN A 33 -14.71 6.34 -10.77
N GLN A 34 -14.46 6.60 -12.06
CA GLN A 34 -14.69 5.61 -13.12
C GLN A 34 -13.83 4.35 -12.93
N ARG A 35 -12.55 4.53 -12.60
CA ARG A 35 -11.63 3.40 -12.34
C ARG A 35 -12.06 2.59 -11.11
N ARG A 36 -12.52 3.26 -10.03
CA ARG A 36 -13.07 2.59 -8.85
C ARG A 36 -14.29 1.74 -9.20
N GLN A 37 -15.22 2.27 -9.99
CA GLN A 37 -16.39 1.54 -10.43
C GLN A 37 -16.03 0.33 -11.30
N ALA A 38 -15.14 0.51 -12.27
CA ALA A 38 -14.69 -0.58 -13.14
C ALA A 38 -13.96 -1.67 -12.35
N PHE A 39 -13.08 -1.29 -11.42
CA PHE A 39 -12.40 -2.24 -10.56
C PHE A 39 -13.37 -2.98 -9.63
N SER A 40 -14.31 -2.27 -9.02
CA SER A 40 -15.33 -2.88 -8.15
C SER A 40 -16.20 -3.90 -8.91
N ALA A 41 -16.56 -3.60 -10.15
CA ALA A 41 -17.32 -4.53 -10.98
C ALA A 41 -16.52 -5.80 -11.29
N TRP A 42 -15.24 -5.67 -11.62
CA TRP A 42 -14.34 -6.82 -11.84
C TRP A 42 -14.08 -7.60 -10.55
N PHE A 43 -13.88 -6.90 -9.42
CA PHE A 43 -13.54 -7.50 -8.13
C PHE A 43 -14.72 -8.15 -7.41
N ARG A 44 -15.93 -7.95 -7.91
CA ARG A 44 -17.18 -8.40 -7.26
C ARG A 44 -17.18 -9.88 -6.91
N ASP A 45 -16.67 -10.70 -7.83
CA ASP A 45 -16.73 -12.16 -7.75
C ASP A 45 -15.51 -12.78 -7.01
N TYR A 46 -14.61 -11.94 -6.49
CA TYR A 46 -13.46 -12.34 -5.68
C TYR A 46 -13.67 -11.92 -4.23
N GLU A 47 -13.20 -12.73 -3.30
CA GLU A 47 -13.25 -12.41 -1.87
C GLU A 47 -12.10 -11.50 -1.45
N ALA A 48 -10.90 -11.80 -1.94
CA ALA A 48 -9.69 -11.03 -1.69
C ALA A 48 -8.70 -11.16 -2.85
N LEU A 49 -7.80 -10.18 -2.95
CA LEU A 49 -6.65 -10.22 -3.83
C LEU A 49 -5.40 -10.35 -2.97
N LEU A 50 -4.52 -11.32 -3.28
CA LEU A 50 -3.25 -11.51 -2.61
C LEU A 50 -2.12 -10.96 -3.45
N LEU A 51 -1.34 -10.05 -2.87
CA LEU A 51 -0.19 -9.40 -3.51
C LEU A 51 1.01 -9.38 -2.55
N PRO A 52 2.26 -9.26 -3.05
CA PRO A 52 3.34 -8.77 -2.21
C PRO A 52 3.01 -7.36 -1.69
N THR A 53 3.37 -7.04 -0.44
CA THR A 53 3.16 -5.68 0.09
C THR A 53 4.08 -4.68 -0.61
N VAL A 54 5.33 -5.07 -0.81
CA VAL A 54 6.37 -4.30 -1.51
C VAL A 54 7.12 -5.18 -2.50
N ALA A 55 7.67 -4.58 -3.53
CA ALA A 55 8.32 -5.30 -4.63
C ALA A 55 9.74 -5.82 -4.28
N SER A 56 10.30 -5.43 -3.13
CA SER A 56 11.65 -5.79 -2.71
C SER A 56 11.74 -5.97 -1.20
N VAL A 57 12.80 -6.58 -0.71
CA VAL A 57 13.20 -6.50 0.69
C VAL A 57 13.64 -5.07 1.04
N ALA A 58 13.82 -4.78 2.34
CA ALA A 58 14.29 -3.46 2.77
C ALA A 58 15.57 -3.07 2.04
N PRO A 59 15.63 -1.86 1.46
CA PRO A 59 16.81 -1.37 0.76
C PRO A 59 17.93 -1.00 1.74
N VAL A 60 19.16 -0.97 1.24
CA VAL A 60 20.30 -0.43 1.99
C VAL A 60 20.19 1.10 2.07
N LEU A 61 20.47 1.66 3.23
CA LEU A 61 20.48 3.11 3.43
C LEU A 61 21.78 3.75 2.91
N PRO A 62 21.73 5.01 2.44
CA PRO A 62 20.54 5.84 2.25
C PRO A 62 19.70 5.40 1.04
N ILE A 63 18.37 5.56 1.15
CA ILE A 63 17.46 5.31 0.03
C ILE A 63 17.19 6.62 -0.72
N ASP A 64 16.93 6.49 -2.02
CA ASP A 64 16.36 7.57 -2.81
C ASP A 64 14.89 7.76 -2.39
N GLU A 65 14.60 8.84 -1.67
CA GLU A 65 13.24 9.18 -1.21
C GLU A 65 12.29 9.48 -2.37
N ALA A 66 12.80 9.78 -3.56
CA ALA A 66 12.00 9.96 -4.77
C ALA A 66 11.59 8.64 -5.41
N SER A 67 12.20 7.52 -5.00
CA SER A 67 11.89 6.20 -5.55
C SER A 67 10.41 5.83 -5.34
N PRO A 68 9.68 5.42 -6.39
CA PRO A 68 8.31 4.97 -6.26
C PRO A 68 8.20 3.55 -5.67
N LEU A 69 9.29 2.79 -5.61
CA LEU A 69 9.31 1.35 -5.29
C LEU A 69 8.59 0.99 -3.98
N PRO A 70 8.81 1.68 -2.85
CA PRO A 70 8.15 1.31 -1.60
C PRO A 70 6.62 1.39 -1.66
N GLY A 71 6.08 2.32 -2.46
CA GLY A 71 4.65 2.53 -2.60
C GLY A 71 4.01 1.92 -3.84
N TYR A 72 4.79 1.22 -4.68
CA TYR A 72 4.31 0.79 -6.00
C TYR A 72 3.07 -0.12 -5.94
N LEU A 73 3.04 -1.06 -5.01
CA LEU A 73 1.93 -2.00 -4.84
C LEU A 73 0.85 -1.52 -3.86
N THR A 74 1.14 -0.53 -3.01
CA THR A 74 0.17 -0.02 -2.02
C THR A 74 -0.61 1.21 -2.49
N ARG A 75 -0.01 2.05 -3.35
CA ARG A 75 -0.68 3.24 -3.90
C ARG A 75 -1.95 2.94 -4.69
N PRO A 76 -2.01 1.90 -5.56
CA PRO A 76 -3.24 1.54 -6.26
C PRO A 76 -4.39 1.20 -5.31
N ILE A 77 -4.10 0.57 -4.18
CA ILE A 77 -5.10 0.19 -3.17
C ILE A 77 -5.73 1.44 -2.57
N ASN A 78 -4.90 2.42 -2.17
CA ASN A 78 -5.38 3.72 -1.68
C ASN A 78 -6.15 4.48 -2.75
N TYR A 79 -5.65 4.51 -3.99
CA TYR A 79 -6.30 5.17 -5.11
C TYR A 79 -7.69 4.59 -5.39
N LEU A 80 -7.82 3.27 -5.34
CA LEU A 80 -9.08 2.56 -5.55
C LEU A 80 -10.02 2.63 -4.33
N GLY A 81 -9.54 3.04 -3.17
CA GLY A 81 -10.33 3.13 -1.94
C GLY A 81 -10.67 1.77 -1.34
N LEU A 82 -9.75 0.82 -1.44
CA LEU A 82 -9.89 -0.55 -0.93
C LEU A 82 -9.28 -0.67 0.47
N CYS A 83 -9.71 -1.66 1.23
CA CYS A 83 -9.03 -2.04 2.47
C CYS A 83 -7.91 -3.05 2.20
N SER A 84 -6.89 -3.08 3.05
CA SER A 84 -5.85 -4.10 2.97
C SER A 84 -5.20 -4.40 4.31
N LEU A 85 -4.70 -5.63 4.45
CA LEU A 85 -3.96 -6.13 5.60
C LEU A 85 -2.61 -6.66 5.15
N ALA A 86 -1.51 -6.09 5.66
CA ALA A 86 -0.17 -6.61 5.43
C ALA A 86 0.23 -7.61 6.52
N GLN A 87 0.78 -8.76 6.12
CA GLN A 87 1.20 -9.81 7.04
C GLN A 87 2.56 -10.38 6.65
N PRO A 88 3.38 -10.81 7.64
CA PRO A 88 4.66 -11.48 7.37
C PRO A 88 4.46 -12.73 6.52
N SER A 89 5.28 -12.91 5.48
CA SER A 89 5.24 -14.08 4.59
C SER A 89 6.52 -14.92 4.61
N GLY A 90 7.48 -14.57 5.45
CA GLY A 90 8.73 -15.27 5.59
C GLY A 90 9.95 -14.38 5.41
N LEU A 91 11.02 -14.97 4.89
CA LEU A 91 12.30 -14.29 4.67
C LEU A 91 12.74 -14.50 3.22
N SER A 92 13.34 -13.47 2.65
CA SER A 92 14.11 -13.51 1.41
C SER A 92 15.47 -12.86 1.66
N GLN A 93 16.56 -13.53 1.32
CA GLN A 93 17.92 -13.06 1.61
C GLN A 93 18.14 -12.68 3.10
N ALA A 94 17.59 -13.50 4.00
CA ALA A 94 17.54 -13.26 5.45
C ALA A 94 16.78 -11.97 5.90
N MET A 95 16.12 -11.28 5.01
CA MET A 95 15.30 -10.09 5.28
C MET A 95 13.81 -10.43 5.31
N PRO A 96 13.01 -9.78 6.20
CA PRO A 96 11.57 -10.00 6.25
C PRO A 96 10.87 -9.65 4.94
N THR A 97 9.90 -10.46 4.56
CA THR A 97 8.98 -10.21 3.47
C THR A 97 7.54 -10.18 3.97
N SER A 98 6.66 -9.56 3.21
CA SER A 98 5.24 -9.49 3.55
C SER A 98 4.35 -9.61 2.31
N VAL A 99 3.17 -10.16 2.54
CA VAL A 99 2.06 -10.16 1.60
C VAL A 99 0.98 -9.20 2.08
N GLN A 100 0.16 -8.71 1.16
CA GLN A 100 -1.03 -7.95 1.49
C GLN A 100 -2.28 -8.65 0.94
N TRP A 101 -3.27 -8.76 1.79
CA TRP A 101 -4.62 -9.15 1.45
C TRP A 101 -5.42 -7.89 1.17
N VAL A 102 -5.92 -7.77 -0.05
CA VAL A 102 -6.71 -6.61 -0.46
C VAL A 102 -8.17 -7.01 -0.54
N GLY A 103 -9.02 -6.30 0.18
CA GLY A 103 -10.45 -6.50 0.22
C GLY A 103 -11.24 -5.41 -0.48
N LYS A 104 -12.54 -5.60 -0.55
CA LYS A 104 -13.48 -4.60 -1.04
C LYS A 104 -13.48 -3.39 -0.10
N ALA A 105 -13.93 -2.25 -0.60
CA ALA A 105 -14.05 -1.06 0.24
C ALA A 105 -14.94 -1.34 1.48
N PHE A 106 -14.46 -0.96 2.66
CA PHE A 106 -15.15 -1.12 3.96
C PHE A 106 -15.43 -2.59 4.37
N ASP A 107 -14.67 -3.56 3.81
CA ASP A 107 -14.79 -4.98 4.17
C ASP A 107 -13.58 -5.48 4.98
N GLU A 108 -13.17 -4.68 5.98
CA GLU A 108 -12.07 -5.01 6.87
C GLU A 108 -12.31 -6.31 7.65
N SER A 109 -13.56 -6.60 7.97
CA SER A 109 -13.94 -7.82 8.71
C SER A 109 -13.55 -9.09 7.96
N SER A 110 -13.83 -9.16 6.66
CA SER A 110 -13.45 -10.30 5.81
C SER A 110 -11.94 -10.44 5.71
N ILE A 111 -11.23 -9.33 5.50
CA ILE A 111 -9.77 -9.34 5.39
C ILE A 111 -9.09 -9.73 6.69
N LEU A 112 -9.59 -9.28 7.84
CA LEU A 112 -9.10 -9.70 9.15
C LEU A 112 -9.35 -11.19 9.41
N ALA A 113 -10.50 -11.73 8.99
CA ALA A 113 -10.80 -13.16 9.09
C ALA A 113 -9.84 -14.01 8.24
N ILE A 114 -9.57 -13.59 6.99
CA ILE A 114 -8.58 -14.22 6.10
C ILE A 114 -7.19 -14.16 6.73
N GLY A 115 -6.78 -12.99 7.23
CA GLY A 115 -5.50 -12.80 7.89
C GLY A 115 -5.33 -13.68 9.12
N ALA A 116 -6.34 -13.78 9.97
CA ALA A 116 -6.32 -14.67 11.13
C ALA A 116 -6.22 -16.16 10.73
N ALA A 117 -6.86 -16.56 9.62
CA ALA A 117 -6.71 -17.91 9.09
C ALA A 117 -5.27 -18.16 8.59
N TYR A 118 -4.70 -17.20 7.87
CA TYR A 118 -3.32 -17.27 7.38
C TYR A 118 -2.30 -17.40 8.53
N GLU A 119 -2.44 -16.61 9.60
CA GLU A 119 -1.55 -16.68 10.76
C GLU A 119 -1.55 -18.04 11.46
N ARG A 120 -2.71 -18.70 11.53
CA ARG A 120 -2.82 -20.05 12.11
C ARG A 120 -2.01 -21.09 11.33
N VAL A 121 -1.91 -20.91 10.01
CA VAL A 121 -1.23 -21.87 9.13
C VAL A 121 0.27 -21.57 9.00
N CYS A 122 0.64 -20.30 8.79
CA CYS A 122 2.00 -19.92 8.42
C CYS A 122 2.93 -19.67 9.60
N GLY A 123 2.44 -19.14 10.71
CA GLY A 123 3.22 -18.88 11.92
C GLY A 123 4.33 -17.83 11.79
N HIS A 124 4.48 -17.16 10.65
CA HIS A 124 5.55 -16.19 10.41
C HIS A 124 5.51 -14.96 11.34
N HIS A 125 4.33 -14.61 11.85
CA HIS A 125 4.13 -13.56 12.84
C HIS A 125 4.88 -13.81 14.17
N LYS A 126 5.32 -15.04 14.43
CA LYS A 126 6.09 -15.44 15.63
C LYS A 126 7.59 -15.18 15.47
N LEU A 127 8.08 -14.97 14.25
CA LEU A 127 9.49 -14.70 14.01
C LEU A 127 9.90 -13.37 14.65
N ARG A 128 11.08 -13.34 15.24
CA ARG A 128 11.67 -12.15 15.84
C ARG A 128 13.08 -11.96 15.27
N PRO A 129 13.54 -10.70 15.11
CA PRO A 129 14.92 -10.44 14.74
C PRO A 129 15.86 -11.00 15.83
N LYS A 130 17.00 -11.52 15.41
CA LYS A 130 18.07 -11.86 16.35
C LYS A 130 18.53 -10.55 17.00
N LYS A 131 18.65 -10.57 18.35
CA LYS A 131 19.28 -9.44 19.04
C LYS A 131 20.75 -9.38 18.58
N ALA A 132 21.20 -8.21 18.18
CA ALA A 132 22.62 -7.95 17.94
C ALA A 132 23.40 -8.00 19.24
#